data_df6f27c136f21bc7551f0e7589cbddac
#
_entry.id   df6f27c136f21bc7551f0e7589cbddac
#
_cell.length_a   1.000
_cell.length_b   1.000
_cell.length_c   1.000
_cell.angle_alpha   90.00
_cell.angle_beta   90.00
_cell.angle_gamma   90.00
#
_symmetry.space_group_name_H-M   'P 1'
#
loop_
_entity.id
_entity.type
_entity.pdbx_description
1 polymer ?
#
loop_
_entity_poly.entity_id
_entity_poly.type
_entity_poly.pdbx_seq_one_letter_code
_entity_poly.pdbx_strand_id
1 'polypeptide(L)'
;MGITISQKEISLDLQNQGFVNTIYAQQGDSDSRQLVVSLFDDGEKYIISPSSVLLLQGTRADGAVVNRYIDTFNDNKVTIVFREEELNVKGIAKYKIVIEDGDKKLSSFYFKIKVYENVYNSDGVIANPSIDTLESTIQKANETISKANDTIEEMNNLMTPITNDEIDILFSQYMGN
;
A
#
# COMPACT_ATOMS: atom_id res chain seq x y z
N MET A 1 3.45 -18.59 -0.21
CA MET A 1 2.41 -18.56 0.85
C MET A 1 1.98 -17.10 0.97
N GLY A 2 0.70 -16.78 0.74
CA GLY A 2 0.22 -15.39 0.81
C GLY A 2 -0.08 -14.98 2.26
N ILE A 3 -0.15 -13.67 2.52
CA ILE A 3 -0.59 -13.13 3.80
C ILE A 3 -2.06 -13.51 4.02
N THR A 4 -2.38 -14.10 5.18
CA THR A 4 -3.77 -14.37 5.55
C THR A 4 -4.41 -13.06 6.02
N ILE A 5 -5.57 -12.72 5.45
CA ILE A 5 -6.33 -11.53 5.85
C ILE A 5 -6.78 -11.67 7.30
N SER A 6 -6.47 -10.66 8.12
CA SER A 6 -6.94 -10.59 9.51
C SER A 6 -8.38 -10.09 9.54
N GLN A 7 -9.32 -10.96 9.87
CA GLN A 7 -10.75 -10.66 9.89
C GLN A 7 -11.25 -10.42 11.32
N LYS A 8 -12.06 -9.38 11.48
CA LYS A 8 -12.85 -9.09 12.68
C LYS A 8 -14.32 -9.01 12.32
N GLU A 9 -15.19 -9.55 13.19
CA GLU A 9 -16.64 -9.42 13.06
C GLU A 9 -17.19 -8.48 14.13
N ILE A 10 -18.14 -7.64 13.77
CA ILE A 10 -18.91 -6.79 14.68
C ILE A 10 -20.38 -6.74 14.26
N SER A 11 -21.23 -6.33 15.18
CA SER A 11 -22.64 -6.03 14.90
C SER A 11 -22.89 -4.54 15.13
N LEU A 12 -23.65 -3.92 14.24
CA LEU A 12 -24.12 -2.54 14.35
C LEU A 12 -25.65 -2.55 14.19
N ASP A 13 -26.32 -1.82 15.07
CA ASP A 13 -27.74 -1.57 14.97
C ASP A 13 -27.97 -0.19 14.34
N LEU A 14 -29.01 -0.04 13.56
CA LEU A 14 -29.34 1.20 12.84
C LEU A 14 -30.16 2.18 13.69
N GLN A 15 -30.84 1.69 14.73
CA GLN A 15 -31.62 2.51 15.64
C GLN A 15 -31.01 2.65 17.03
N ASN A 16 -30.30 1.62 17.50
CA ASN A 16 -29.77 1.56 18.85
C ASN A 16 -28.25 1.57 18.86
N GLN A 17 -27.64 2.59 19.47
CA GLN A 17 -26.21 2.58 19.73
C GLN A 17 -25.92 1.68 20.94
N GLY A 18 -25.56 0.43 20.68
CA GLY A 18 -24.99 -0.46 21.69
C GLY A 18 -23.58 -0.04 22.12
N PHE A 19 -22.76 -1.00 22.50
CA PHE A 19 -21.33 -0.74 22.77
C PHE A 19 -20.61 -0.30 21.49
N VAL A 20 -19.84 0.80 21.60
CA VAL A 20 -19.00 1.25 20.49
C VAL A 20 -17.87 0.25 20.25
N ASN A 21 -17.98 -0.49 19.17
CA ASN A 21 -16.93 -1.44 18.76
C ASN A 21 -15.62 -0.70 18.45
N THR A 22 -14.52 -1.22 18.99
CA THR A 22 -13.18 -0.74 18.65
C THR A 22 -12.38 -1.85 17.99
N ILE A 23 -11.85 -1.56 16.81
CA ILE A 23 -10.98 -2.42 16.03
C ILE A 23 -9.56 -1.89 16.19
N TYR A 24 -8.60 -2.79 16.19
CA TYR A 24 -7.19 -2.46 16.33
C TYR A 24 -6.45 -2.75 15.03
N ALA A 25 -5.63 -1.80 14.59
CA ALA A 25 -4.80 -1.91 13.40
C ALA A 25 -3.41 -1.32 13.66
N GLN A 26 -2.46 -1.62 12.80
CA GLN A 26 -1.14 -1.01 12.80
C GLN A 26 -1.06 0.02 11.69
N GLN A 27 -0.30 1.06 11.89
CA GLN A 27 0.01 2.05 10.87
C GLN A 27 0.78 1.38 9.73
N GLY A 28 0.32 1.58 8.48
CA GLY A 28 0.90 0.96 7.30
C GLY A 28 0.31 -0.42 6.93
N ASP A 29 -0.67 -0.95 7.69
CA ASP A 29 -1.45 -2.09 7.22
C ASP A 29 -2.20 -1.69 5.93
N SER A 30 -2.10 -2.52 4.89
CA SER A 30 -2.80 -2.30 3.62
C SER A 30 -3.46 -3.59 3.15
N ASP A 31 -4.74 -3.53 2.82
CA ASP A 31 -5.55 -4.62 2.26
C ASP A 31 -5.48 -5.96 3.01
N SER A 32 -4.93 -5.93 4.22
CA SER A 32 -4.72 -7.10 5.09
C SER A 32 -5.68 -7.13 6.30
N ARG A 33 -6.45 -6.06 6.52
CA ARG A 33 -7.43 -5.95 7.59
C ARG A 33 -8.84 -5.93 7.01
N GLN A 34 -9.64 -6.89 7.41
CA GLN A 34 -11.02 -7.04 6.98
C GLN A 34 -11.98 -6.94 8.17
N LEU A 35 -13.02 -6.15 8.01
CA LEU A 35 -14.12 -6.04 8.95
C LEU A 35 -15.40 -6.58 8.33
N VAL A 36 -16.03 -7.54 8.98
CA VAL A 36 -17.38 -7.99 8.62
C VAL A 36 -18.35 -7.37 9.61
N VAL A 37 -19.31 -6.60 9.10
CA VAL A 37 -20.31 -5.91 9.89
C VAL A 37 -21.66 -6.55 9.63
N SER A 38 -22.29 -7.10 10.67
CA SER A 38 -23.68 -7.53 10.62
C SER A 38 -24.59 -6.37 11.02
N LEU A 39 -25.51 -5.99 10.14
CA LEU A 39 -26.44 -4.89 10.36
C LEU A 39 -27.76 -5.41 10.96
N PHE A 40 -28.26 -4.66 11.95
CA PHE A 40 -29.52 -4.90 12.63
C PHE A 40 -30.33 -3.61 12.66
N ASP A 41 -31.64 -3.75 12.77
CA ASP A 41 -32.60 -2.68 12.95
C ASP A 41 -33.51 -3.02 14.14
N ASP A 42 -33.31 -2.34 15.25
CA ASP A 42 -33.97 -2.62 16.54
C ASP A 42 -33.82 -4.11 16.98
N GLY A 43 -32.63 -4.66 16.78
CA GLY A 43 -32.30 -6.06 17.15
C GLY A 43 -32.67 -7.11 16.10
N GLU A 44 -33.44 -6.78 15.08
CA GLU A 44 -33.81 -7.66 13.97
C GLU A 44 -32.77 -7.51 12.83
N LYS A 45 -32.57 -8.58 12.05
CA LYS A 45 -31.65 -8.53 10.90
C LYS A 45 -32.12 -7.51 9.87
N TYR A 46 -31.29 -6.54 9.55
CA TYR A 46 -31.53 -5.60 8.48
C TYR A 46 -31.07 -6.17 7.14
N ILE A 47 -31.99 -6.55 6.27
CA ILE A 47 -31.69 -7.07 4.94
C ILE A 47 -31.39 -5.93 3.98
N ILE A 48 -30.19 -5.89 3.46
CA ILE A 48 -29.72 -4.87 2.52
C ILE A 48 -30.32 -5.17 1.14
N SER A 49 -30.99 -4.18 0.54
CA SER A 49 -31.48 -4.32 -0.83
C SER A 49 -30.33 -4.49 -1.80
N PRO A 50 -30.39 -5.42 -2.79
CA PRO A 50 -29.37 -5.54 -3.83
C PRO A 50 -29.15 -4.28 -4.68
N SER A 51 -30.16 -3.37 -4.72
CA SER A 51 -30.08 -2.07 -5.39
C SER A 51 -29.40 -0.98 -4.57
N SER A 52 -29.16 -1.23 -3.29
CA SER A 52 -28.56 -0.24 -2.40
C SER A 52 -27.09 0.02 -2.73
N VAL A 53 -26.68 1.26 -2.56
CA VAL A 53 -25.29 1.69 -2.58
C VAL A 53 -24.80 1.86 -1.15
N LEU A 54 -23.67 1.24 -0.82
CA LEU A 54 -23.10 1.34 0.51
C LEU A 54 -21.84 2.20 0.49
N LEU A 55 -21.72 3.06 1.50
CA LEU A 55 -20.57 3.95 1.67
C LEU A 55 -19.94 3.75 3.04
N LEU A 56 -18.63 3.70 3.08
CA LEU A 56 -17.85 3.89 4.30
C LEU A 56 -17.59 5.38 4.45
N GLN A 57 -18.14 5.97 5.49
CA GLN A 57 -17.93 7.38 5.81
C GLN A 57 -17.31 7.52 7.19
N GLY A 58 -16.35 8.44 7.31
CA GLY A 58 -15.71 8.65 8.61
C GLY A 58 -14.66 9.73 8.62
N THR A 59 -13.97 9.80 9.74
CA THR A 59 -12.90 10.76 9.98
C THR A 59 -11.74 10.05 10.63
N ARG A 60 -10.55 10.21 10.06
CA ARG A 60 -9.30 9.72 10.61
C ARG A 60 -8.87 10.52 11.84
N ALA A 61 -7.82 10.06 12.51
CA ALA A 61 -7.28 10.71 13.70
C ALA A 61 -6.73 12.14 13.44
N ASP A 62 -6.30 12.43 12.21
CA ASP A 62 -5.82 13.73 11.75
C ASP A 62 -6.93 14.69 11.29
N GLY A 63 -8.19 14.24 11.34
CA GLY A 63 -9.33 15.00 10.87
C GLY A 63 -9.66 14.86 9.39
N ALA A 64 -8.85 14.11 8.62
CA ALA A 64 -9.15 13.85 7.22
C ALA A 64 -10.43 13.01 7.07
N VAL A 65 -11.25 13.39 6.10
CA VAL A 65 -12.54 12.72 5.82
C VAL A 65 -12.31 11.54 4.87
N VAL A 66 -12.91 10.42 5.22
CA VAL A 66 -13.00 9.24 4.36
C VAL A 66 -14.44 9.09 3.88
N ASN A 67 -14.62 8.96 2.57
CA ASN A 67 -15.91 8.70 1.94
C ASN A 67 -15.69 7.84 0.70
N ARG A 68 -16.04 6.57 0.77
CA ARG A 68 -15.87 5.64 -0.36
C ARG A 68 -16.96 4.57 -0.42
N TYR A 69 -17.12 3.99 -1.58
CA TYR A 69 -18.01 2.86 -1.78
C TYR A 69 -17.53 1.60 -1.07
N ILE A 70 -18.48 0.77 -0.66
CA ILE A 70 -18.26 -0.59 -0.17
C ILE A 70 -18.89 -1.53 -1.20
N ASP A 71 -18.07 -2.33 -1.85
CA ASP A 71 -18.48 -3.15 -2.99
C ASP A 71 -18.96 -4.54 -2.58
N THR A 72 -18.66 -4.98 -1.35
CA THR A 72 -18.95 -6.35 -0.89
C THR A 72 -19.95 -6.36 0.25
N PHE A 73 -21.18 -6.79 -0.07
CA PHE A 73 -22.20 -7.06 0.93
C PHE A 73 -23.10 -8.21 0.47
N ASN A 74 -23.70 -8.89 1.42
CA ASN A 74 -24.66 -9.97 1.18
C ASN A 74 -25.59 -10.10 2.38
N ASP A 75 -26.90 -10.18 2.13
CA ASP A 75 -27.93 -10.27 3.16
C ASP A 75 -27.83 -9.08 4.14
N ASN A 76 -27.49 -9.31 5.39
CA ASN A 76 -27.26 -8.28 6.39
C ASN A 76 -25.78 -8.05 6.72
N LYS A 77 -24.87 -8.61 5.94
CA LYS A 77 -23.42 -8.53 6.18
C LYS A 77 -22.74 -7.62 5.17
N VAL A 78 -21.91 -6.74 5.67
CA VAL A 78 -21.09 -5.81 4.90
C VAL A 78 -19.62 -6.14 5.17
N THR A 79 -18.84 -6.32 4.11
CA THR A 79 -17.42 -6.60 4.22
C THR A 79 -16.61 -5.38 3.82
N ILE A 80 -15.76 -4.91 4.72
CA ILE A 80 -14.91 -3.74 4.54
C ILE A 80 -13.46 -4.20 4.62
N VAL A 81 -12.71 -4.03 3.54
CA VAL A 81 -11.25 -4.18 3.54
C VAL A 81 -10.65 -2.79 3.70
N PHE A 82 -9.82 -2.59 4.74
CA PHE A 82 -9.21 -1.29 5.00
C PHE A 82 -7.99 -1.08 4.12
N ARG A 83 -7.91 0.10 3.53
CA ARG A 83 -6.82 0.55 2.68
C ARG A 83 -5.74 1.26 3.50
N GLU A 84 -4.57 1.39 2.93
CA GLU A 84 -3.44 2.08 3.57
C GLU A 84 -3.81 3.52 4.00
N GLU A 85 -4.46 4.27 3.10
CA GLU A 85 -4.87 5.64 3.41
C GLU A 85 -5.80 5.79 4.62
N GLU A 86 -6.51 4.73 5.00
CA GLU A 86 -7.41 4.71 6.17
C GLU A 86 -6.66 4.39 7.47
N LEU A 87 -5.50 3.74 7.34
CA LEU A 87 -4.70 3.22 8.46
C LEU A 87 -3.30 3.86 8.57
N ASN A 88 -2.99 4.90 7.79
CA ASN A 88 -1.66 5.51 7.77
C ASN A 88 -1.41 6.56 8.86
N VAL A 89 -2.42 6.88 9.68
CA VAL A 89 -2.31 7.86 10.77
C VAL A 89 -2.62 7.21 12.11
N LYS A 90 -1.66 7.28 13.04
CA LYS A 90 -1.85 6.79 14.41
C LYS A 90 -2.95 7.57 15.14
N GLY A 91 -3.76 6.88 15.93
CA GLY A 91 -4.80 7.49 16.73
C GLY A 91 -6.14 6.79 16.60
N ILE A 92 -7.23 7.50 16.85
CA ILE A 92 -8.58 6.95 16.79
C ILE A 92 -9.33 7.56 15.61
N ALA A 93 -9.65 6.72 14.65
CA ALA A 93 -10.55 7.02 13.55
C ALA A 93 -11.98 6.57 13.89
N LYS A 94 -12.98 7.24 13.35
CA LYS A 94 -14.41 6.93 13.53
C LYS A 94 -15.05 6.74 12.17
N TYR A 95 -15.73 5.62 11.98
CA TYR A 95 -16.40 5.27 10.72
C TYR A 95 -17.84 4.83 10.96
N LYS A 96 -18.68 5.02 9.96
CA LYS A 96 -20.05 4.50 9.89
C LYS A 96 -20.31 3.94 8.49
N ILE A 97 -21.31 3.09 8.40
CA ILE A 97 -21.84 2.62 7.12
C ILE A 97 -23.06 3.48 6.78
N VAL A 98 -23.09 3.95 5.54
CA VAL A 98 -24.23 4.65 4.98
C VAL A 98 -24.83 3.80 3.88
N ILE A 99 -26.12 3.63 3.90
CA ILE A 99 -26.90 2.86 2.93
C ILE A 99 -27.77 3.87 2.15
N GLU A 100 -27.63 3.89 0.85
CA GLU A 100 -28.41 4.72 -0.05
C GLU A 100 -29.26 3.82 -0.95
N ASP A 101 -30.58 4.04 -0.99
CA ASP A 101 -31.51 3.32 -1.86
C ASP A 101 -32.48 4.33 -2.49
N GLY A 102 -32.23 4.67 -3.76
CA GLY A 102 -32.88 5.78 -4.45
C GLY A 102 -32.64 7.10 -3.70
N ASP A 103 -33.72 7.80 -3.33
CA ASP A 103 -33.65 9.08 -2.61
C ASP A 103 -33.53 8.90 -1.08
N LYS A 104 -33.52 7.66 -0.59
CA LYS A 104 -33.47 7.36 0.85
C LYS A 104 -32.02 7.11 1.28
N LYS A 105 -31.70 7.62 2.47
CA LYS A 105 -30.38 7.47 3.08
C LYS A 105 -30.53 7.08 4.55
N LEU A 106 -29.87 5.98 4.92
CA LEU A 106 -29.84 5.45 6.28
C LEU A 106 -28.37 5.30 6.71
N SER A 107 -28.07 5.57 7.97
CA SER A 107 -26.71 5.46 8.49
C SER A 107 -26.68 4.58 9.74
N SER A 108 -25.67 3.73 9.86
CA SER A 108 -25.39 3.03 11.11
C SER A 108 -24.82 4.00 12.16
N PHE A 109 -24.79 3.57 13.42
CA PHE A 109 -23.95 4.20 14.41
C PHE A 109 -22.47 3.95 14.07
N TYR A 110 -21.59 4.75 14.67
CA TYR A 110 -20.17 4.67 14.36
C TYR A 110 -19.48 3.54 15.12
N PHE A 111 -18.42 3.00 14.52
CA PHE A 111 -17.41 2.19 15.17
C PHE A 111 -16.07 2.92 15.16
N LYS A 112 -15.13 2.46 15.96
CA LYS A 112 -13.80 3.06 16.08
C LYS A 112 -12.74 2.12 15.54
N ILE A 113 -11.72 2.70 14.93
CA ILE A 113 -10.45 2.02 14.65
C ILE A 113 -9.37 2.75 15.44
N LYS A 114 -8.65 2.01 16.29
CA LYS A 114 -7.45 2.49 16.95
C LYS A 114 -6.24 2.00 16.16
N VAL A 115 -5.60 2.93 15.49
CA VAL A 115 -4.38 2.70 14.74
C VAL A 115 -3.18 2.94 15.66
N TYR A 116 -2.38 1.90 15.85
CA TYR A 116 -1.13 1.98 16.59
C TYR A 116 -0.01 2.46 15.67
N GLU A 117 0.94 3.16 16.25
CA GLU A 117 2.12 3.63 15.55
C GLU A 117 2.94 2.45 15.03
N ASN A 118 3.46 2.57 13.81
CA ASN A 118 4.45 1.64 13.32
C ASN A 118 5.75 1.83 14.12
N VAL A 119 6.23 0.73 14.73
CA VAL A 119 7.46 0.74 15.53
C VAL A 119 8.71 0.85 14.65
N TYR A 120 8.58 0.53 13.36
CA TYR A 120 9.67 0.67 12.40
C TYR A 120 9.68 2.10 11.86
N ASN A 121 10.75 2.82 12.16
CA ASN A 121 11.03 4.14 11.59
C ASN A 121 12.18 3.97 10.59
N SER A 122 11.90 4.17 9.30
CA SER A 122 12.89 4.10 8.23
C SER A 122 14.02 5.13 8.39
N ASP A 123 13.76 6.24 9.11
CA ASP A 123 14.74 7.31 9.38
C ASP A 123 15.55 7.05 10.67
N GLY A 124 15.22 5.98 11.38
CA GLY A 124 15.90 5.58 12.61
C GLY A 124 17.19 4.81 12.36
N VAL A 125 18.02 4.69 13.41
CA VAL A 125 19.20 3.83 13.37
C VAL A 125 18.78 2.37 13.23
N ILE A 126 19.18 1.71 12.16
CA ILE A 126 18.90 0.30 11.93
C ILE A 126 19.70 -0.53 12.92
N ALA A 127 19.00 -1.19 13.86
CA ALA A 127 19.65 -2.03 14.86
C ALA A 127 20.09 -3.41 14.33
N ASN A 128 19.79 -3.73 13.07
CA ASN A 128 20.14 -5.01 12.46
C ASN A 128 21.39 -4.91 11.59
N PRO A 129 22.57 -5.38 12.05
CA PRO A 129 23.82 -5.29 11.30
C PRO A 129 23.80 -6.05 9.97
N SER A 130 22.84 -6.97 9.77
CA SER A 130 22.68 -7.71 8.51
C SER A 130 22.16 -6.82 7.38
N ILE A 131 21.32 -5.82 7.68
CA ILE A 131 20.80 -4.85 6.70
C ILE A 131 21.91 -3.87 6.33
N ASP A 132 22.64 -3.33 7.31
CA ASP A 132 23.78 -2.45 7.07
C ASP A 132 24.84 -3.13 6.19
N THR A 133 25.08 -4.43 6.41
CA THR A 133 26.00 -5.23 5.59
C THR A 133 25.49 -5.37 4.16
N LEU A 134 24.19 -5.58 3.98
CA LEU A 134 23.57 -5.71 2.66
C LEU A 134 23.65 -4.39 1.88
N GLU A 135 23.29 -3.27 2.51
CA GLU A 135 23.37 -1.93 1.91
C GLU A 135 24.80 -1.58 1.51
N SER A 136 25.79 -1.83 2.40
CA SER A 136 27.19 -1.61 2.09
C SER A 136 27.69 -2.51 0.94
N THR A 137 27.15 -3.72 0.81
CA THR A 137 27.47 -4.64 -0.27
C THR A 137 26.90 -4.16 -1.60
N ILE A 138 25.64 -3.67 -1.60
CA ILE A 138 24.99 -3.07 -2.78
C ILE A 138 25.77 -1.83 -3.24
N GLN A 139 26.18 -0.97 -2.32
CA GLN A 139 26.97 0.21 -2.64
C GLN A 139 28.30 -0.16 -3.29
N LYS A 140 29.05 -1.12 -2.72
CA LYS A 140 30.31 -1.62 -3.30
C LYS A 140 30.11 -2.26 -4.67
N ALA A 141 29.01 -2.99 -4.87
CA ALA A 141 28.68 -3.56 -6.17
C ALA A 141 28.42 -2.47 -7.21
N ASN A 142 27.68 -1.43 -6.87
CA ASN A 142 27.42 -0.29 -7.76
C ASN A 142 28.72 0.47 -8.11
N GLU A 143 29.61 0.70 -7.14
CA GLU A 143 30.92 1.32 -7.37
C GLU A 143 31.80 0.46 -8.31
N THR A 144 31.74 -0.86 -8.16
CA THR A 144 32.49 -1.80 -9.04
C THR A 144 31.94 -1.78 -10.46
N ILE A 145 30.60 -1.73 -10.62
CA ILE A 145 29.93 -1.63 -11.93
C ILE A 145 30.30 -0.30 -12.62
N SER A 146 30.32 0.81 -11.88
CA SER A 146 30.74 2.11 -12.42
C SER A 146 32.16 2.05 -12.96
N LYS A 147 33.13 1.54 -12.17
CA LYS A 147 34.54 1.38 -12.59
C LYS A 147 34.68 0.46 -13.81
N ALA A 148 33.88 -0.62 -13.88
CA ALA A 148 33.92 -1.52 -15.03
C ALA A 148 33.41 -0.81 -16.30
N ASN A 149 32.38 0.01 -16.20
CA ASN A 149 31.85 0.79 -17.31
C ASN A 149 32.89 1.84 -17.80
N ASP A 150 33.53 2.54 -16.87
CA ASP A 150 34.60 3.50 -17.19
C ASP A 150 35.76 2.82 -17.95
N THR A 151 36.15 1.62 -17.50
CA THR A 151 37.20 0.83 -18.17
C THR A 151 36.78 0.37 -19.57
N ILE A 152 35.51 -0.03 -19.74
CA ILE A 152 34.97 -0.40 -21.06
C ILE A 152 34.96 0.80 -22.01
N GLU A 153 34.59 1.98 -21.51
CA GLU A 153 34.63 3.20 -22.31
C GLU A 153 36.06 3.59 -22.72
N GLU A 154 37.01 3.50 -21.81
CA GLU A 154 38.44 3.70 -22.13
C GLU A 154 38.92 2.69 -23.18
N MET A 155 38.60 1.40 -23.05
CA MET A 155 38.95 0.38 -24.03
C MET A 155 38.34 0.64 -25.39
N ASN A 156 37.05 1.06 -25.44
CA ASN A 156 36.41 1.39 -26.69
C ASN A 156 37.02 2.62 -27.38
N ASN A 157 37.49 3.59 -26.59
CA ASN A 157 38.20 4.76 -27.09
C ASN A 157 39.61 4.43 -27.61
N LEU A 158 40.26 3.41 -27.04
CA LEU A 158 41.58 2.94 -27.49
C LEU A 158 41.46 2.05 -28.75
N MET A 159 40.32 1.37 -28.93
CA MET A 159 40.06 0.57 -30.13
C MET A 159 39.45 1.44 -31.24
N THR A 160 40.20 2.47 -31.68
CA THR A 160 39.82 3.17 -32.90
C THR A 160 39.98 2.22 -34.09
N PRO A 161 38.92 1.98 -34.90
CA PRO A 161 39.07 1.14 -36.09
C PRO A 161 40.13 1.75 -37.00
N ILE A 162 41.13 0.96 -37.42
CA ILE A 162 42.08 1.37 -38.46
C ILE A 162 41.25 1.77 -39.67
N THR A 163 41.38 3.01 -40.10
CA THR A 163 40.65 3.55 -41.28
C THR A 163 41.26 2.96 -42.55
N ASN A 164 40.48 2.91 -43.65
CA ASN A 164 40.99 2.46 -44.93
C ASN A 164 42.15 3.31 -45.43
N ASP A 165 42.20 4.58 -45.07
CA ASP A 165 43.29 5.51 -45.40
C ASP A 165 44.60 5.12 -44.68
N GLU A 166 44.52 4.69 -43.42
CA GLU A 166 45.70 4.18 -42.66
C GLU A 166 46.18 2.84 -43.21
N ILE A 167 45.25 1.99 -43.65
CA ILE A 167 45.59 0.73 -44.32
C ILE A 167 46.31 1.03 -45.66
N ASP A 168 45.82 1.99 -46.47
CA ASP A 168 46.43 2.37 -47.75
C ASP A 168 47.81 3.00 -47.56
N ILE A 169 48.02 3.78 -46.49
CA ILE A 169 49.30 4.32 -46.13
C ILE A 169 50.28 3.21 -45.75
N LEU A 170 49.88 2.23 -44.94
CA LEU A 170 50.69 1.08 -44.59
C LEU A 170 51.06 0.24 -45.81
N PHE A 171 50.10 0.00 -46.72
CA PHE A 171 50.37 -0.72 -47.98
C PHE A 171 51.35 0.02 -48.88
N SER A 172 51.22 1.34 -49.02
CA SER A 172 52.13 2.15 -49.85
C SER A 172 53.57 2.20 -49.30
N GLN A 173 53.75 2.17 -47.98
CA GLN A 173 55.04 2.10 -47.32
C GLN A 173 55.75 0.72 -47.48
N TYR A 174 54.95 -0.37 -47.52
CA TYR A 174 55.52 -1.71 -47.66
C TYR A 174 55.72 -2.18 -49.08
N MET A 175 54.94 -1.66 -50.03
CA MET A 175 55.00 -2.10 -51.44
C MET A 175 55.77 -1.10 -52.35
N GLY A 176 56.28 -0.03 -51.77
CA GLY A 176 56.99 1.05 -52.52
C GLY A 176 58.53 0.90 -52.52
N ASN A 177 59.06 -0.29 -52.32
CA ASN A 177 60.49 -0.61 -52.49
C ASN A 177 60.67 -1.67 -53.56
#